data_533a477b5ec0058aa87ab33b61247d4b
#
_entry.id   533a477b5ec0058aa87ab33b61247d4b
#
_cell.length_a   1.000
_cell.length_b   1.000
_cell.length_c   1.000
_cell.angle_alpha   90.00
_cell.angle_beta   90.00
_cell.angle_gamma   90.00
#
_symmetry.space_group_name_H-M   'P 1'
#
loop_
_entity.id
_entity.type
_entity.pdbx_description
1 polymer ?
#
loop_
_entity_poly.entity_id
_entity_poly.type
_entity_poly.pdbx_seq_one_letter_code
_entity_poly.pdbx_strand_id
1 'polypeptide(L)'
;MLVSDVMTAFPAHIRLGATIRRAAELVSVSEVGQLMVLDHDSRFVGLVSEEDLVRAMLPRFEDVTAAGGTLADAFRTFLERGRTLADRVIDPLVVRDAATVRSTDELARAAVVMIDRGIRRLPVVDNGVLVGTLSRADLCRAVIYHS
;
A
#
# COMPACT_ATOMS: atom_id res chain seq x y z
N MET A 1 -11.74 23.66 -3.10
CA MET A 1 -11.54 22.41 -3.87
C MET A 1 -11.54 21.25 -2.90
N LEU A 2 -12.35 20.28 -3.18
CA LEU A 2 -12.51 19.08 -2.34
C LEU A 2 -11.62 17.94 -2.87
N VAL A 3 -11.35 16.97 -2.00
CA VAL A 3 -10.64 15.74 -2.36
C VAL A 3 -11.32 15.06 -3.55
N SER A 4 -12.66 15.01 -3.56
CA SER A 4 -13.43 14.40 -4.66
C SER A 4 -13.19 15.04 -6.03
N ASP A 5 -12.78 16.31 -6.07
CA ASP A 5 -12.54 17.01 -7.34
C ASP A 5 -11.28 16.52 -8.06
N VAL A 6 -10.33 15.92 -7.34
CA VAL A 6 -9.02 15.55 -7.88
C VAL A 6 -8.61 14.11 -7.61
N MET A 7 -9.31 13.39 -6.75
CA MET A 7 -8.97 11.99 -6.42
C MET A 7 -9.03 11.08 -7.65
N THR A 8 -8.27 10.00 -7.60
CA THR A 8 -8.37 8.91 -8.58
C THR A 8 -9.43 7.93 -8.09
N ALA A 9 -10.46 7.70 -8.89
CA ALA A 9 -11.47 6.67 -8.63
C ALA A 9 -10.94 5.28 -9.01
N PHE A 10 -11.57 4.23 -8.49
CA PHE A 10 -11.22 2.83 -8.78
C PHE A 10 -9.75 2.50 -8.50
N PRO A 11 -9.28 2.69 -7.27
CA PRO A 11 -7.89 2.37 -6.92
C PRO A 11 -7.63 0.87 -6.97
N ALA A 12 -6.36 0.51 -7.21
CA ALA A 12 -5.93 -0.88 -7.12
C ALA A 12 -6.19 -1.41 -5.69
N HIS A 13 -6.89 -2.52 -5.60
CA HIS A 13 -7.29 -3.09 -4.31
C HIS A 13 -7.19 -4.61 -4.30
N ILE A 14 -7.19 -5.15 -3.10
CA ILE A 14 -7.16 -6.58 -2.83
C ILE A 14 -8.05 -6.85 -1.61
N ARG A 15 -8.54 -8.07 -1.47
CA ARG A 15 -9.38 -8.43 -0.33
C ARG A 15 -8.60 -9.20 0.71
N LEU A 16 -9.03 -9.10 1.97
CA LEU A 16 -8.57 -9.99 3.03
C LEU A 16 -8.76 -11.45 2.59
N GLY A 17 -7.84 -12.31 2.98
CA GLY A 17 -7.82 -13.71 2.57
C GLY A 17 -7.11 -13.98 1.24
N ALA A 18 -6.78 -12.94 0.48
CA ALA A 18 -5.95 -13.10 -0.73
C ALA A 18 -4.53 -13.50 -0.36
N THR A 19 -3.84 -14.16 -1.30
CA THR A 19 -2.48 -14.62 -1.08
C THR A 19 -1.44 -13.52 -1.30
N ILE A 20 -0.27 -13.71 -0.71
CA ILE A 20 0.89 -12.85 -0.95
C ILE A 20 1.29 -12.88 -2.43
N ARG A 21 1.17 -14.03 -3.08
CA ARG A 21 1.38 -14.16 -4.54
C ARG A 21 0.46 -13.21 -5.32
N ARG A 22 -0.82 -13.18 -4.99
CA ARG A 22 -1.78 -12.30 -5.66
C ARG A 22 -1.46 -10.83 -5.44
N ALA A 23 -1.08 -10.47 -4.22
CA ALA A 23 -0.66 -9.10 -3.90
C ALA A 23 0.58 -8.69 -4.71
N ALA A 24 1.57 -9.55 -4.80
CA ALA A 24 2.79 -9.30 -5.58
C ALA A 24 2.48 -9.14 -7.07
N GLU A 25 1.59 -9.96 -7.62
CA GLU A 25 1.14 -9.84 -9.02
C GLU A 25 0.46 -8.50 -9.27
N LEU A 26 -0.47 -8.08 -8.39
CA LEU A 26 -1.18 -6.83 -8.53
C LEU A 26 -0.26 -5.62 -8.42
N VAL A 27 0.68 -5.62 -7.49
CA VAL A 27 1.69 -4.56 -7.36
C VAL A 27 2.55 -4.47 -8.62
N SER A 28 2.95 -5.61 -9.17
CA SER A 28 3.79 -5.66 -10.37
C SER A 28 3.08 -5.11 -11.61
N VAL A 29 1.79 -5.40 -11.76
CA VAL A 29 1.00 -5.01 -12.95
C VAL A 29 0.53 -3.57 -12.85
N SER A 30 0.09 -3.13 -11.67
CA SER A 30 -0.51 -1.80 -11.48
C SER A 30 0.52 -0.67 -11.36
N GLU A 31 1.79 -1.00 -11.15
CA GLU A 31 2.88 -0.03 -10.90
C GLU A 31 2.60 0.92 -9.73
N VAL A 32 1.64 0.59 -8.88
CA VAL A 32 1.39 1.32 -7.63
C VAL A 32 2.08 0.59 -6.49
N GLY A 33 2.79 1.34 -5.65
CA GLY A 33 3.53 0.78 -4.53
C GLY A 33 2.65 0.31 -3.36
N GLN A 34 1.35 0.52 -3.43
CA GLN A 34 0.40 0.20 -2.37
C GLN A 34 -0.91 -0.33 -2.94
N LEU A 35 -1.46 -1.33 -2.26
CA LEU A 35 -2.80 -1.85 -2.54
C LEU A 35 -3.74 -1.47 -1.39
N MET A 36 -4.92 -1.02 -1.72
CA MET A 36 -6.00 -0.82 -0.77
C MET A 36 -6.56 -2.17 -0.40
N VAL A 37 -6.80 -2.43 0.88
CA VAL A 37 -7.31 -3.72 1.36
C VAL A 37 -8.75 -3.57 1.82
N LEU A 38 -9.62 -4.41 1.27
CA LEU A 38 -11.04 -4.47 1.59
C LEU A 38 -11.37 -5.77 2.31
N ASP A 39 -12.39 -5.75 3.15
CA ASP A 39 -12.95 -6.96 3.75
C ASP A 39 -14.00 -7.62 2.83
N HIS A 40 -14.66 -8.67 3.33
CA HIS A 40 -15.68 -9.39 2.57
C HIS A 40 -16.93 -8.57 2.25
N ASP A 41 -17.19 -7.51 3.02
CA ASP A 41 -18.28 -6.57 2.79
C ASP A 41 -17.86 -5.38 1.94
N SER A 42 -16.70 -5.45 1.30
CA SER A 42 -16.11 -4.37 0.49
C SER A 42 -15.81 -3.09 1.27
N ARG A 43 -15.64 -3.19 2.58
CA ARG A 43 -15.25 -2.07 3.42
C ARG A 43 -13.74 -1.94 3.50
N PHE A 44 -13.27 -0.71 3.62
CA PHE A 44 -11.84 -0.43 3.73
C PHE A 44 -11.30 -0.94 5.07
N VAL A 45 -10.20 -1.68 5.01
CA VAL A 45 -9.51 -2.26 6.18
C VAL A 45 -8.16 -1.61 6.42
N GLY A 46 -7.40 -1.39 5.38
CA GLY A 46 -6.03 -0.88 5.49
C GLY A 46 -5.27 -0.96 4.17
N LEU A 47 -3.95 -1.01 4.30
CA LEU A 47 -3.02 -0.99 3.16
C LEU A 47 -2.05 -2.17 3.24
N VAL A 48 -1.62 -2.64 2.08
CA VAL A 48 -0.43 -3.48 1.95
C VAL A 48 0.47 -2.87 0.88
N SER A 49 1.75 -2.67 1.19
CA SER A 49 2.71 -2.07 0.27
C SER A 49 3.68 -3.11 -0.29
N GLU A 50 4.33 -2.75 -1.41
CA GLU A 50 5.44 -3.55 -1.94
C GLU A 50 6.55 -3.70 -0.91
N GLU A 51 6.82 -2.67 -0.10
CA GLU A 51 7.79 -2.72 0.98
C GLU A 51 7.42 -3.78 2.03
N ASP A 52 6.14 -3.85 2.42
CA ASP A 52 5.65 -4.86 3.37
C ASP A 52 5.86 -6.28 2.82
N LEU A 53 5.59 -6.49 1.53
CA LEU A 53 5.78 -7.77 0.86
C LEU A 53 7.25 -8.17 0.83
N VAL A 54 8.12 -7.25 0.43
CA VAL A 54 9.57 -7.49 0.36
C VAL A 54 10.12 -7.76 1.75
N ARG A 55 9.75 -6.96 2.74
CA ARG A 55 10.21 -7.12 4.12
C ARG A 55 9.82 -8.46 4.71
N ALA A 56 8.64 -8.98 4.38
CA ALA A 56 8.20 -10.30 4.84
C ALA A 56 9.08 -11.44 4.32
N MET A 57 9.66 -11.26 3.13
CA MET A 57 10.52 -12.26 2.48
C MET A 57 12.00 -12.11 2.81
N LEU A 58 12.45 -10.89 3.16
CA LEU A 58 13.86 -10.65 3.45
C LEU A 58 14.25 -11.27 4.79
N PRO A 59 15.38 -12.04 4.83
CA PRO A 59 15.98 -12.40 6.11
C PRO A 59 16.58 -11.14 6.76
N ARG A 60 16.70 -11.18 8.08
CA ARG A 60 17.51 -10.17 8.76
C ARG A 60 18.97 -10.38 8.37
N PHE A 61 19.60 -9.35 7.80
CA PHE A 61 20.98 -9.41 7.39
C PHE A 61 21.93 -9.82 8.54
N GLU A 62 21.64 -9.32 9.73
CA GLU A 62 22.38 -9.65 10.95
C GLU A 62 22.31 -11.15 11.27
N ASP A 63 21.16 -11.81 11.10
CA ASP A 63 20.99 -13.24 11.34
C ASP A 63 21.81 -14.06 10.35
N VAL A 64 21.88 -13.62 9.09
CA VAL A 64 22.66 -14.29 8.03
C VAL A 64 24.14 -14.18 8.34
N THR A 65 24.65 -13.01 8.69
CA THR A 65 26.07 -12.79 9.03
C THR A 65 26.47 -13.49 10.31
N ALA A 66 25.61 -13.50 11.33
CA ALA A 66 25.86 -14.20 12.59
C ALA A 66 25.97 -15.71 12.39
N ALA A 67 25.27 -16.26 11.42
CA ALA A 67 25.37 -17.68 11.04
C ALA A 67 26.57 -17.98 10.10
N GLY A 68 27.44 -16.98 9.83
CA GLY A 68 28.56 -17.14 8.93
C GLY A 68 28.18 -17.12 7.44
N GLY A 69 26.97 -16.63 7.12
CA GLY A 69 26.46 -16.56 5.74
C GLY A 69 26.98 -15.37 4.95
N THR A 70 26.88 -15.48 3.65
CA THR A 70 27.25 -14.44 2.66
C THR A 70 26.01 -13.76 2.10
N LEU A 71 26.21 -12.71 1.28
CA LEU A 71 25.12 -12.08 0.52
C LEU A 71 24.42 -13.08 -0.42
N ALA A 72 25.17 -14.02 -1.01
CA ALA A 72 24.60 -15.06 -1.84
C ALA A 72 23.67 -15.98 -1.03
N ASP A 73 24.04 -16.31 0.19
CA ASP A 73 23.19 -17.10 1.11
C ASP A 73 21.94 -16.34 1.50
N ALA A 74 22.07 -15.04 1.78
CA ALA A 74 20.93 -14.16 2.09
C ALA A 74 19.94 -14.11 0.92
N PHE A 75 20.43 -13.99 -0.31
CA PHE A 75 19.60 -13.96 -1.51
C PHE A 75 18.89 -15.31 -1.74
N ARG A 76 19.58 -16.41 -1.51
CA ARG A 76 18.97 -17.74 -1.60
C ARG A 76 17.84 -17.90 -0.58
N THR A 77 18.06 -17.46 0.66
CA THR A 77 17.05 -17.48 1.70
C THR A 77 15.84 -16.60 1.33
N PHE A 78 16.09 -15.45 0.73
CA PHE A 78 15.03 -14.57 0.23
C PHE A 78 14.14 -15.29 -0.80
N LEU A 79 14.73 -15.94 -1.78
CA LEU A 79 13.98 -16.69 -2.79
C LEU A 79 13.19 -17.85 -2.20
N GLU A 80 13.79 -18.60 -1.27
CA GLU A 80 13.12 -19.72 -0.60
C GLU A 80 11.95 -19.25 0.26
N ARG A 81 12.13 -18.17 1.01
CA ARG A 81 11.03 -17.56 1.79
C ARG A 81 9.92 -17.09 0.90
N GLY A 82 10.24 -16.47 -0.22
CA GLY A 82 9.25 -16.01 -1.19
C GLY A 82 8.38 -17.17 -1.67
N ARG A 83 8.97 -18.31 -1.99
CA ARG A 83 8.23 -19.50 -2.40
C ARG A 83 7.34 -20.05 -1.28
N THR A 84 7.85 -20.09 -0.06
CA THR A 84 7.12 -20.59 1.11
C THR A 84 5.95 -19.69 1.50
N LEU A 85 6.14 -18.36 1.41
CA LEU A 85 5.15 -17.37 1.83
C LEU A 85 4.12 -17.06 0.75
N ALA A 86 4.40 -17.38 -0.52
CA ALA A 86 3.58 -16.98 -1.65
C ALA A 86 2.10 -17.39 -1.51
N ASP A 87 1.83 -18.56 -0.93
CA ASP A 87 0.48 -19.09 -0.78
C ASP A 87 -0.16 -18.75 0.58
N ARG A 88 0.52 -18.00 1.42
CA ARG A 88 -0.05 -17.48 2.67
C ARG A 88 -0.89 -16.25 2.40
N VAL A 89 -1.86 -15.99 3.29
CA VAL A 89 -2.73 -14.83 3.18
C VAL A 89 -1.99 -13.54 3.56
N ILE A 90 -2.43 -12.44 2.98
CA ILE A 90 -1.84 -11.11 3.22
C ILE A 90 -2.19 -10.54 4.60
N ASP A 91 -3.19 -11.09 5.27
CA ASP A 91 -3.83 -10.49 6.45
C ASP A 91 -2.84 -10.01 7.52
N PRO A 92 -1.79 -10.77 7.88
CA PRO A 92 -0.80 -10.30 8.86
C PRO A 92 0.05 -9.11 8.39
N LEU A 93 0.11 -8.85 7.08
CA LEU A 93 0.90 -7.77 6.50
C LEU A 93 0.11 -6.48 6.31
N VAL A 94 -1.19 -6.49 6.57
CA VAL A 94 -2.06 -5.33 6.37
C VAL A 94 -1.84 -4.30 7.47
N VAL A 95 -1.53 -3.08 7.07
CA VAL A 95 -1.45 -1.93 7.97
C VAL A 95 -2.84 -1.37 8.17
N ARG A 96 -3.42 -1.55 9.37
CA ARG A 96 -4.82 -1.23 9.65
C ARG A 96 -5.05 0.17 10.23
N ASP A 97 -4.01 0.81 10.72
CA ASP A 97 -4.04 2.18 11.27
C ASP A 97 -3.64 3.24 10.24
N ALA A 98 -3.86 2.96 8.97
CA ALA A 98 -3.53 3.88 7.90
C ALA A 98 -4.35 5.17 7.98
N ALA A 99 -3.69 6.30 7.72
CA ALA A 99 -4.37 7.58 7.60
C ALA A 99 -5.31 7.57 6.39
N THR A 100 -6.51 8.12 6.56
CA THR A 100 -7.51 8.25 5.50
C THR A 100 -8.03 9.68 5.43
N VAL A 101 -8.63 10.03 4.30
CA VAL A 101 -9.36 11.27 4.12
C VAL A 101 -10.74 10.98 3.55
N ARG A 102 -11.66 11.92 3.70
CA ARG A 102 -13.00 11.84 3.12
C ARG A 102 -13.02 12.54 1.75
N SER A 103 -13.91 12.12 0.90
CA SER A 103 -14.11 12.78 -0.39
C SER A 103 -14.54 14.24 -0.25
N THR A 104 -15.23 14.57 0.86
CA THR A 104 -15.71 15.93 1.18
C THR A 104 -14.71 16.79 1.94
N ASP A 105 -13.55 16.26 2.29
CA ASP A 105 -12.48 17.04 2.92
C ASP A 105 -11.92 18.06 1.94
N GLU A 106 -11.44 19.17 2.47
CA GLU A 106 -10.74 20.17 1.67
C GLU A 106 -9.38 19.62 1.22
N LEU A 107 -9.06 19.84 -0.05
CA LEU A 107 -7.82 19.36 -0.65
C LEU A 107 -6.58 19.87 0.07
N ALA A 108 -6.60 21.13 0.49
CA ALA A 108 -5.48 21.74 1.22
C ALA A 108 -5.18 20.98 2.53
N ARG A 109 -6.23 20.55 3.24
CA ARG A 109 -6.07 19.79 4.48
C ARG A 109 -5.44 18.41 4.21
N ALA A 110 -5.91 17.74 3.18
CA ALA A 110 -5.32 16.45 2.77
C ALA A 110 -3.85 16.60 2.36
N ALA A 111 -3.52 17.67 1.63
CA ALA A 111 -2.15 17.98 1.24
C ALA A 111 -1.23 18.15 2.46
N VAL A 112 -1.68 18.86 3.48
CA VAL A 112 -0.93 19.03 4.74
C VAL A 112 -0.67 17.69 5.40
N VAL A 113 -1.68 16.82 5.51
CA VAL A 113 -1.53 15.48 6.07
C VAL A 113 -0.49 14.66 5.31
N MET A 114 -0.52 14.71 3.99
CA MET A 114 0.42 13.98 3.14
C MET A 114 1.87 14.45 3.37
N ILE A 115 2.08 15.75 3.43
CA ILE A 115 3.42 16.33 3.60
C ILE A 115 3.94 16.08 5.02
N ASP A 116 3.14 16.37 6.04
CA ASP A 116 3.57 16.22 7.44
C ASP A 116 3.89 14.78 7.82
N ARG A 117 3.16 13.82 7.28
CA ARG A 117 3.34 12.39 7.56
C ARG A 117 4.20 11.66 6.54
N GLY A 118 4.69 12.33 5.51
CA GLY A 118 5.47 11.68 4.46
C GLY A 118 4.71 10.66 3.65
N ILE A 119 3.40 10.82 3.50
CA ILE A 119 2.53 9.89 2.79
C ILE A 119 2.50 10.24 1.31
N ARG A 120 2.64 9.23 0.44
CA ARG A 120 2.60 9.41 -1.01
C ARG A 120 1.21 9.25 -1.60
N ARG A 121 0.35 8.48 -0.94
CA ARG A 121 -1.01 8.16 -1.40
C ARG A 121 -1.90 7.95 -0.19
N LEU A 122 -3.03 8.64 -0.17
CA LEU A 122 -4.05 8.52 0.88
C LEU A 122 -5.27 7.76 0.34
N PRO A 123 -5.77 6.77 1.07
CA PRO A 123 -7.11 6.23 0.80
C PRO A 123 -8.17 7.30 1.05
N VAL A 124 -9.13 7.40 0.15
CA VAL A 124 -10.32 8.24 0.31
C VAL A 124 -11.46 7.31 0.72
N VAL A 125 -11.94 7.50 1.96
CA VAL A 125 -12.91 6.60 2.58
C VAL A 125 -14.10 7.39 3.10
N ASP A 126 -15.29 7.06 2.61
CA ASP A 126 -16.56 7.65 3.06
C ASP A 126 -17.39 6.58 3.75
N ASN A 127 -17.70 6.80 5.04
CA ASN A 127 -18.49 5.87 5.85
C ASN A 127 -17.97 4.41 5.80
N GLY A 128 -16.66 4.24 5.82
CA GLY A 128 -16.01 2.92 5.76
C GLY A 128 -15.88 2.33 4.36
N VAL A 129 -16.33 3.03 3.32
CA VAL A 129 -16.26 2.57 1.94
C VAL A 129 -15.15 3.30 1.20
N LEU A 130 -14.27 2.56 0.57
CA LEU A 130 -13.20 3.11 -0.28
C LEU A 130 -13.82 3.69 -1.56
N VAL A 131 -13.67 4.99 -1.76
CA VAL A 131 -14.21 5.69 -2.95
C VAL A 131 -13.13 6.15 -3.92
N GLY A 132 -11.88 6.17 -3.49
CA GLY A 132 -10.77 6.59 -4.34
C GLY A 132 -9.45 6.66 -3.59
N THR A 133 -8.44 7.21 -4.24
CA THR A 133 -7.16 7.54 -3.63
C THR A 133 -6.72 8.94 -4.04
N LEU A 134 -5.96 9.58 -3.16
CA LEU A 134 -5.34 10.87 -3.41
C LEU A 134 -3.83 10.69 -3.36
N SER A 135 -3.14 10.94 -4.48
CA SER A 135 -1.69 10.86 -4.57
C SER A 135 -1.04 12.24 -4.63
N ARG A 136 0.27 12.29 -4.39
CA ARG A 136 1.05 13.53 -4.61
C ARG A 136 0.95 13.98 -6.07
N ALA A 137 0.88 13.05 -7.01
CA ALA A 137 0.69 13.36 -8.43
C ALA A 137 -0.67 14.02 -8.68
N ASP A 138 -1.73 13.59 -7.98
CA ASP A 138 -3.04 14.23 -8.06
C ASP A 138 -2.98 15.69 -7.57
N LEU A 139 -2.26 15.94 -6.48
CA LEU A 139 -2.04 17.31 -5.98
C LEU A 139 -1.32 18.17 -7.00
N CYS A 140 -0.24 17.66 -7.60
CA CYS A 140 0.50 18.39 -8.64
C CYS A 140 -0.39 18.72 -9.82
N ARG A 141 -1.19 17.77 -10.27
CA ARG A 141 -2.13 17.97 -11.37
C ARG A 141 -3.18 19.03 -11.04
N ALA A 142 -3.71 18.99 -9.80
CA ALA A 142 -4.69 19.98 -9.34
C ALA A 142 -4.13 21.41 -9.39
N VAL A 143 -2.90 21.62 -8.97
CA VAL A 143 -2.24 22.94 -9.02
C VAL A 143 -2.10 23.43 -10.46
N ILE A 144 -1.75 22.56 -11.40
CA ILE A 144 -1.53 22.94 -12.79
C ILE A 144 -2.83 23.30 -13.51
N TYR A 145 -3.89 22.54 -13.27
CA TYR A 145 -5.13 22.69 -14.04
C TYR A 145 -6.18 23.58 -13.38
N HIS A 146 -5.99 23.95 -12.13
CA HIS A 146 -6.93 24.77 -11.38
C HIS A 146 -6.32 26.06 -10.81
N SER A 147 -5.10 26.35 -11.18
CA SER A 147 -4.45 27.62 -10.80
C SER A 147 -4.85 28.80 -11.73
#